data_9edc8d417aaf10ec021816f697724343
#
_entry.id   9edc8d417aaf10ec021816f697724343
#
_cell.length_a   1.000
_cell.length_b   1.000
_cell.length_c   1.000
_cell.angle_alpha   90.00
_cell.angle_beta   90.00
_cell.angle_gamma   90.00
#
_symmetry.space_group_name_H-M   'P 1'
#
loop_
_entity.id
_entity.type
_entity.pdbx_description
1 polymer ?
#
loop_
_entity_poly.entity_id
_entity_poly.type
_entity_poly.pdbx_seq_one_letter_code
_entity_poly.pdbx_strand_id
1 'polypeptide(L)'
;STQKPFGERLRSDKSVVFKGHARLRAGPNHFWLSCRAKATANLSGKTDARVLSIETSTGRLVPRDETPNVRKRIGIALRRHWDDGVHTYRIPALATSARGTLLAVYDMRRRRSKDLQEDIDIGLLRSTDGGQTWGAQQVIMDMGTFRGMPQEVNGCSDPGIIVDPATGEIFVFAVWMNG
;
A
#
# COMPACT_ATOMS: atom_id res chain seq x y z
N SER A 1 15.88 -3.81 2.97
CA SER A 1 16.31 -5.20 2.73
C SER A 1 16.95 -5.28 1.35
N THR A 2 18.25 -5.52 1.30
CA THR A 2 19.00 -5.75 0.07
C THR A 2 18.77 -7.18 -0.41
N GLN A 3 17.57 -7.45 -0.89
CA GLN A 3 17.28 -8.74 -1.49
C GLN A 3 17.97 -8.79 -2.86
N LYS A 4 18.84 -9.77 -3.02
CA LYS A 4 19.52 -9.99 -4.28
C LYS A 4 18.52 -10.60 -5.28
N PRO A 5 18.30 -10.00 -6.46
CA PRO A 5 17.42 -10.58 -7.46
C PRO A 5 17.90 -11.97 -7.87
N PHE A 6 16.97 -12.91 -8.01
CA PHE A 6 17.23 -14.20 -8.62
C PHE A 6 16.72 -14.20 -10.05
N GLY A 7 17.65 -14.19 -11.00
CA GLY A 7 17.33 -14.14 -12.43
C GLY A 7 16.90 -12.75 -12.94
N GLU A 8 16.53 -12.72 -14.19
CA GLU A 8 16.13 -11.50 -14.88
C GLU A 8 14.63 -11.23 -14.75
N ARG A 9 14.24 -9.99 -15.04
CA ARG A 9 12.85 -9.58 -15.10
C ARG A 9 12.21 -10.14 -16.38
N LEU A 10 11.14 -10.93 -16.22
CA LEU A 10 10.43 -11.56 -17.34
C LEU A 10 9.03 -10.95 -17.49
N ARG A 11 8.51 -10.97 -18.72
CA ARG A 11 7.08 -10.72 -18.94
C ARG A 11 6.31 -11.97 -18.51
N SER A 12 5.23 -11.76 -17.73
CA SER A 12 4.38 -12.86 -17.34
C SER A 12 3.58 -13.39 -18.54
N ASP A 13 3.63 -14.69 -18.70
CA ASP A 13 2.73 -15.48 -19.50
C ASP A 13 2.15 -16.57 -18.59
N LYS A 14 1.50 -17.56 -19.13
CA LYS A 14 0.94 -18.71 -18.38
C LYS A 14 1.99 -19.43 -17.52
N SER A 15 3.23 -19.46 -17.99
CA SER A 15 4.37 -20.01 -17.26
C SER A 15 5.63 -19.22 -17.60
N VAL A 16 6.50 -19.04 -16.61
CA VAL A 16 7.81 -18.39 -16.79
C VAL A 16 8.89 -19.20 -16.10
N VAL A 17 10.09 -19.17 -16.65
CA VAL A 17 11.27 -19.84 -16.08
C VAL A 17 12.29 -18.77 -15.70
N PHE A 18 12.56 -18.63 -14.42
CA PHE A 18 13.65 -17.79 -13.91
C PHE A 18 14.95 -18.61 -13.90
N LYS A 19 15.99 -18.07 -14.51
CA LYS A 19 17.34 -18.66 -14.49
C LYS A 19 18.24 -17.80 -13.63
N GLY A 20 18.99 -18.41 -12.73
CA GLY A 20 19.90 -17.73 -11.85
C GLY A 20 20.72 -18.70 -11.01
N HIS A 21 21.64 -18.19 -10.24
CA HIS A 21 22.46 -18.98 -9.34
C HIS A 21 22.26 -18.51 -7.90
N ALA A 22 21.84 -19.43 -7.04
CA ALA A 22 21.77 -19.20 -5.61
C ALA A 22 22.31 -20.42 -4.86
N ARG A 23 23.19 -20.16 -3.91
CA ARG A 23 23.65 -21.21 -2.99
C ARG A 23 22.58 -21.41 -1.92
N LEU A 24 22.00 -22.59 -1.90
CA LEU A 24 21.09 -22.99 -0.84
C LEU A 24 21.86 -23.26 0.44
N ARG A 25 21.26 -22.88 1.57
CA ARG A 25 21.78 -23.14 2.91
C ARG A 25 21.04 -24.32 3.53
N ALA A 26 21.62 -24.96 4.53
CA ALA A 26 20.90 -25.90 5.36
C ALA A 26 19.74 -25.18 6.07
N GLY A 27 18.58 -25.82 6.16
CA GLY A 27 17.35 -25.22 6.69
C GLY A 27 16.54 -24.41 5.66
N PRO A 28 15.62 -23.56 6.10
CA PRO A 28 14.71 -22.82 5.22
C PRO A 28 15.44 -21.86 4.28
N ASN A 29 15.06 -21.89 3.00
CA ASN A 29 15.48 -20.90 2.00
C ASN A 29 14.23 -20.24 1.44
N HIS A 30 14.17 -18.91 1.45
CA HIS A 30 13.01 -18.15 1.05
C HIS A 30 13.25 -17.44 -0.27
N PHE A 31 12.32 -17.58 -1.19
CA PHE A 31 12.29 -16.86 -2.45
C PHE A 31 10.96 -16.11 -2.57
N TRP A 32 11.01 -14.87 -3.03
CA TRP A 32 9.84 -14.04 -3.25
C TRP A 32 9.64 -13.80 -4.74
N LEU A 33 8.43 -14.04 -5.21
CA LEU A 33 8.00 -13.63 -6.53
C LEU A 33 7.38 -12.24 -6.44
N SER A 34 8.00 -11.26 -7.10
CA SER A 34 7.46 -9.90 -7.20
C SER A 34 6.87 -9.69 -8.59
N CYS A 35 5.64 -9.19 -8.64
CA CYS A 35 4.95 -8.87 -9.88
C CYS A 35 4.66 -7.37 -9.96
N ARG A 36 4.76 -6.81 -11.16
CA ARG A 36 4.29 -5.47 -11.46
C ARG A 36 3.01 -5.54 -12.28
N ALA A 37 1.92 -5.07 -11.74
CA ALA A 37 0.67 -4.96 -12.48
C ALA A 37 0.81 -3.93 -13.63
N LYS A 38 0.12 -4.18 -14.74
CA LYS A 38 -0.03 -3.19 -15.81
C LYS A 38 -0.90 -2.05 -15.31
N ALA A 39 -0.72 -0.84 -15.87
CA ALA A 39 -1.58 0.30 -15.55
C ALA A 39 -3.06 0.03 -15.87
N THR A 40 -3.32 -0.84 -16.86
CA THR A 40 -4.65 -1.27 -17.28
C THR A 40 -5.15 -2.55 -16.59
N ALA A 41 -4.53 -2.96 -15.50
CA ALA A 41 -4.94 -4.17 -14.79
C ALA A 41 -6.35 -3.99 -14.19
N ASN A 42 -7.20 -4.99 -14.36
CA ASN A 42 -8.52 -4.99 -13.73
C ASN A 42 -8.36 -5.13 -12.21
N LEU A 43 -8.69 -4.08 -11.46
CA LEU A 43 -8.57 -4.04 -9.99
C LEU A 43 -9.51 -5.01 -9.27
N SER A 44 -10.59 -5.47 -9.93
CA SER A 44 -11.44 -6.54 -9.43
C SER A 44 -10.82 -7.93 -9.60
N GLY A 45 -9.75 -8.03 -10.37
CA GLY A 45 -9.05 -9.27 -10.63
C GLY A 45 -8.34 -9.81 -9.39
N LYS A 46 -8.04 -11.07 -9.46
CA LYS A 46 -7.22 -11.78 -8.49
C LYS A 46 -6.02 -12.37 -9.19
N THR A 47 -4.90 -12.41 -8.51
CA THR A 47 -3.68 -13.05 -8.98
C THR A 47 -3.27 -14.18 -8.05
N ASP A 48 -2.64 -15.15 -8.64
CA ASP A 48 -2.02 -16.27 -7.96
C ASP A 48 -0.75 -16.65 -8.69
N ALA A 49 0.16 -17.33 -8.02
CA ALA A 49 1.36 -17.90 -8.63
C ALA A 49 1.80 -19.12 -7.82
N ARG A 50 2.21 -20.14 -8.53
CA ARG A 50 2.77 -21.35 -7.92
C ARG A 50 4.10 -21.72 -8.56
N VAL A 51 4.97 -22.33 -7.81
CA VAL A 51 6.21 -22.92 -8.33
C VAL A 51 5.89 -24.30 -8.87
N LEU A 52 6.13 -24.52 -10.16
CA LEU A 52 5.89 -25.82 -10.81
C LEU A 52 7.05 -26.78 -10.60
N SER A 53 8.27 -26.29 -10.70
CA SER A 53 9.47 -27.05 -10.42
C SER A 53 10.67 -26.16 -10.14
N ILE A 54 11.66 -26.71 -9.49
CA ILE A 54 12.96 -26.09 -9.24
C ILE A 54 14.02 -27.07 -9.76
N GLU A 55 14.83 -26.61 -10.71
CA GLU A 55 15.98 -27.35 -11.20
C GLU A 55 17.20 -26.98 -10.34
N THR A 56 17.91 -27.97 -9.86
CA THR A 56 19.14 -27.84 -9.08
C THR A 56 20.27 -28.62 -9.70
N SER A 57 21.49 -28.46 -9.23
CA SER A 57 22.63 -29.24 -9.64
C SER A 57 22.49 -30.75 -9.31
N THR A 58 21.61 -31.11 -8.40
CA THR A 58 21.38 -32.48 -7.94
C THR A 58 20.09 -33.10 -8.48
N GLY A 59 19.29 -32.35 -9.22
CA GLY A 59 18.05 -32.84 -9.84
C GLY A 59 16.89 -31.85 -9.76
N ARG A 60 15.73 -32.34 -10.18
CA ARG A 60 14.48 -31.60 -10.25
C ARG A 60 13.64 -31.81 -8.97
N LEU A 61 13.17 -30.72 -8.39
CA LEU A 61 12.24 -30.73 -7.27
C LEU A 61 10.88 -30.23 -7.75
N VAL A 62 9.81 -30.84 -7.26
CA VAL A 62 8.44 -30.38 -7.46
C VAL A 62 7.90 -29.95 -6.09
N PRO A 63 7.84 -28.66 -5.80
CA PRO A 63 7.33 -28.18 -4.52
C PRO A 63 5.86 -28.52 -4.34
N ARG A 64 5.46 -28.82 -3.12
CA ARG A 64 4.07 -28.93 -2.74
C ARG A 64 3.47 -27.52 -2.66
N ASP A 65 2.29 -27.34 -3.25
CA ASP A 65 1.52 -26.13 -3.09
C ASP A 65 0.73 -26.21 -1.77
N GLU A 66 1.14 -25.42 -0.78
CA GLU A 66 0.50 -25.39 0.54
C GLU A 66 -0.80 -24.55 0.55
N THR A 67 -1.03 -23.77 -0.51
CA THR A 67 -2.18 -22.85 -0.59
C THR A 67 -2.88 -22.90 -1.97
N PRO A 68 -3.32 -24.08 -2.45
CA PRO A 68 -3.69 -24.29 -3.85
C PRO A 68 -4.89 -23.46 -4.34
N ASN A 69 -5.65 -22.84 -3.44
CA ASN A 69 -6.84 -22.05 -3.78
C ASN A 69 -6.78 -20.60 -3.28
N VAL A 70 -5.62 -20.16 -2.79
CA VAL A 70 -5.46 -18.80 -2.26
C VAL A 70 -5.09 -17.84 -3.38
N ARG A 71 -6.04 -16.98 -3.75
CA ARG A 71 -5.86 -15.92 -4.74
C ARG A 71 -5.85 -14.57 -4.05
N LYS A 72 -4.87 -13.73 -4.39
CA LYS A 72 -4.73 -12.38 -3.86
C LYS A 72 -5.39 -11.35 -4.78
N ARG A 73 -6.11 -10.37 -4.22
CA ARG A 73 -6.59 -9.23 -5.00
C ARG A 73 -5.42 -8.39 -5.48
N ILE A 74 -5.58 -7.83 -6.67
CA ILE A 74 -4.64 -6.82 -7.17
C ILE A 74 -4.88 -5.54 -6.40
N GLY A 75 -3.80 -4.91 -5.93
CA GLY A 75 -3.84 -3.62 -5.27
C GLY A 75 -2.96 -2.60 -5.97
N ILE A 76 -3.28 -1.34 -5.81
CA ILE A 76 -2.45 -0.22 -6.24
C ILE A 76 -2.02 0.60 -5.03
N ALA A 77 -0.83 1.18 -5.10
CA ALA A 77 -0.41 2.17 -4.12
C ALA A 77 -1.07 3.50 -4.47
N LEU A 78 -1.90 4.03 -3.58
CA LEU A 78 -2.51 5.35 -3.78
C LEU A 78 -1.48 6.47 -3.61
N ARG A 79 -0.55 6.28 -2.68
CA ARG A 79 0.56 7.19 -2.40
C ARG A 79 1.82 6.40 -2.08
N ARG A 80 2.96 6.97 -2.38
CA ARG A 80 4.29 6.43 -2.12
C ARG A 80 5.12 7.45 -1.38
N HIS A 81 6.19 6.98 -0.77
CA HIS A 81 7.20 7.84 -0.18
C HIS A 81 7.65 8.92 -1.16
N TRP A 82 7.61 10.18 -0.73
CA TRP A 82 7.92 11.40 -1.48
C TRP A 82 6.95 11.79 -2.61
N ASP A 83 5.83 11.11 -2.81
CA ASP A 83 4.77 11.65 -3.66
C ASP A 83 4.30 13.01 -3.08
N ASP A 84 4.07 13.99 -3.95
CA ASP A 84 3.61 15.34 -3.58
C ASP A 84 4.46 16.04 -2.48
N GLY A 85 5.75 15.69 -2.37
CA GLY A 85 6.68 16.24 -1.38
C GLY A 85 6.45 15.77 0.06
N VAL A 86 5.61 14.76 0.28
CA VAL A 86 5.35 14.16 1.58
C VAL A 86 6.30 13.00 1.83
N HIS A 87 7.05 13.05 2.94
CA HIS A 87 8.03 12.02 3.26
C HIS A 87 7.39 10.64 3.42
N THR A 88 6.29 10.53 4.15
CA THR A 88 5.68 9.23 4.45
C THR A 88 4.16 9.34 4.55
N TYR A 89 3.47 8.38 3.95
CA TYR A 89 2.02 8.18 4.09
C TYR A 89 1.75 6.96 4.95
N ARG A 90 0.89 7.10 5.97
CA ARG A 90 0.59 6.02 6.93
C ARG A 90 -0.85 6.06 7.41
N ILE A 91 -1.22 5.03 8.19
CA ILE A 91 -2.48 4.91 8.92
C ILE A 91 -3.70 5.18 8.03
N PRO A 92 -3.90 4.44 6.93
CA PRO A 92 -5.02 4.67 6.05
C PRO A 92 -6.34 4.18 6.66
N ALA A 93 -7.41 4.96 6.46
CA ALA A 93 -8.77 4.52 6.65
C ALA A 93 -9.58 4.69 5.36
N LEU A 94 -10.57 3.81 5.16
CA LEU A 94 -11.38 3.78 3.94
C LEU A 94 -12.86 3.79 4.32
N ALA A 95 -13.65 4.58 3.59
CA ALA A 95 -15.10 4.55 3.64
C ALA A 95 -15.70 4.65 2.24
N THR A 96 -16.98 4.30 2.14
CA THR A 96 -17.75 4.51 0.92
C THR A 96 -18.92 5.43 1.24
N SER A 97 -19.05 6.54 0.50
CA SER A 97 -20.17 7.45 0.66
C SER A 97 -21.48 6.83 0.21
N ALA A 98 -22.61 7.41 0.60
CA ALA A 98 -23.93 6.97 0.18
C ALA A 98 -24.11 6.94 -1.35
N ARG A 99 -23.32 7.72 -2.10
CA ARG A 99 -23.32 7.76 -3.57
C ARG A 99 -22.29 6.81 -4.20
N GLY A 100 -21.67 5.92 -3.42
CA GLY A 100 -20.67 4.96 -3.93
C GLY A 100 -19.26 5.53 -4.13
N THR A 101 -19.01 6.79 -3.76
CA THR A 101 -17.65 7.36 -3.82
C THR A 101 -16.78 6.70 -2.75
N LEU A 102 -15.63 6.17 -3.15
CA LEU A 102 -14.62 5.68 -2.23
C LEU A 102 -13.83 6.87 -1.67
N LEU A 103 -13.60 6.85 -0.38
CA LEU A 103 -12.88 7.87 0.38
C LEU A 103 -11.71 7.20 1.09
N ALA A 104 -10.50 7.70 0.88
CA ALA A 104 -9.30 7.24 1.56
C ALA A 104 -8.69 8.41 2.33
N VAL A 105 -8.63 8.31 3.64
CA VAL A 105 -7.94 9.27 4.50
C VAL A 105 -6.68 8.64 5.07
N TYR A 106 -5.66 9.44 5.35
CA TYR A 106 -4.35 8.95 5.80
C TYR A 106 -3.50 10.07 6.36
N ASP A 107 -2.48 9.70 7.19
CA ASP A 107 -1.43 10.61 7.62
C ASP A 107 -0.56 11.05 6.44
N MET A 108 -0.29 12.34 6.38
CA MET A 108 0.69 12.98 5.53
C MET A 108 1.86 13.46 6.39
N ARG A 109 2.84 12.60 6.68
CA ARG A 109 4.03 12.92 7.48
C ARG A 109 5.03 13.66 6.63
N ARG A 110 5.08 14.98 6.79
CA ARG A 110 5.75 15.89 5.86
C ARG A 110 7.24 15.68 5.76
N ARG A 111 7.94 15.54 6.87
CA ARG A 111 9.41 15.61 6.92
C ARG A 111 10.10 14.28 7.19
N ARG A 112 9.49 13.39 7.95
CA ARG A 112 10.04 12.08 8.32
C ARG A 112 8.93 11.10 8.72
N SER A 113 9.29 9.85 8.92
CA SER A 113 8.33 8.80 9.26
C SER A 113 7.90 8.78 10.74
N LYS A 114 8.43 9.69 11.58
CA LYS A 114 8.11 9.76 13.00
C LYS A 114 6.62 10.02 13.20
N ASP A 115 6.08 9.51 14.28
CA ASP A 115 4.72 9.75 14.74
C ASP A 115 4.60 11.11 15.42
N LEU A 116 3.41 11.42 15.98
CA LEU A 116 3.24 12.62 16.79
C LEU A 116 4.39 12.75 17.81
N GLN A 117 4.99 13.90 18.02
CA GLN A 117 4.69 15.24 17.51
C GLN A 117 5.61 15.57 16.35
N GLU A 118 5.00 15.80 15.22
CA GLU A 118 5.67 16.20 13.97
C GLU A 118 4.68 16.97 13.09
N ASP A 119 5.16 17.52 12.01
CA ASP A 119 4.35 18.10 10.94
C ASP A 119 3.60 16.97 10.19
N ILE A 120 2.38 16.71 10.64
CA ILE A 120 1.50 15.66 10.11
C ILE A 120 0.13 16.25 9.84
N ASP A 121 -0.33 16.09 8.60
CA ASP A 121 -1.68 16.46 8.19
C ASP A 121 -2.50 15.22 7.87
N ILE A 122 -3.81 15.40 7.73
CA ILE A 122 -4.69 14.36 7.20
C ILE A 122 -5.01 14.66 5.74
N GLY A 123 -4.61 13.73 4.89
CA GLY A 123 -4.92 13.74 3.46
C GLY A 123 -6.19 12.96 3.14
N LEU A 124 -6.84 13.34 2.05
CA LEU A 124 -8.00 12.66 1.47
C LEU A 124 -7.79 12.43 -0.02
N LEU A 125 -8.09 11.22 -0.47
CA LEU A 125 -8.29 10.88 -1.88
C LEU A 125 -9.72 10.37 -2.10
N ARG A 126 -10.25 10.64 -3.29
CA ARG A 126 -11.59 10.21 -3.69
C ARG A 126 -11.57 9.47 -5.01
N SER A 127 -12.37 8.41 -5.10
CA SER A 127 -12.62 7.68 -6.35
C SER A 127 -14.12 7.55 -6.58
N THR A 128 -14.58 7.86 -7.78
CA THR A 128 -15.99 7.74 -8.21
C THR A 128 -16.23 6.59 -9.18
N ASP A 129 -15.19 5.82 -9.48
CA ASP A 129 -15.19 4.72 -10.47
C ASP A 129 -14.81 3.36 -9.86
N GLY A 130 -15.10 3.17 -8.58
CA GLY A 130 -14.82 1.92 -7.87
C GLY A 130 -13.32 1.67 -7.62
N GLY A 131 -12.51 2.72 -7.55
CA GLY A 131 -11.08 2.64 -7.24
C GLY A 131 -10.17 2.49 -8.47
N GLN A 132 -10.71 2.64 -9.69
CA GLN A 132 -9.92 2.56 -10.92
C GLN A 132 -9.03 3.79 -11.06
N THR A 133 -9.60 4.98 -10.81
CA THR A 133 -8.85 6.24 -10.74
C THR A 133 -9.16 6.97 -9.44
N TRP A 134 -8.23 7.81 -9.02
CA TRP A 134 -8.32 8.61 -7.80
C TRP A 134 -8.01 10.06 -8.13
N GLY A 135 -8.81 10.97 -7.57
CA GLY A 135 -8.67 12.39 -7.76
C GLY A 135 -7.39 12.97 -7.13
N ALA A 136 -7.25 14.29 -7.23
CA ALA A 136 -6.16 15.00 -6.59
C ALA A 136 -6.24 14.86 -5.06
N GLN A 137 -5.07 14.82 -4.42
CA GLN A 137 -4.95 14.82 -2.97
C GLN A 137 -5.46 16.14 -2.39
N GLN A 138 -6.25 16.03 -1.34
CA GLN A 138 -6.73 17.17 -0.55
C GLN A 138 -6.16 17.05 0.85
N VAL A 139 -5.71 18.16 1.43
CA VAL A 139 -5.43 18.27 2.87
C VAL A 139 -6.75 18.67 3.54
N ILE A 140 -7.24 17.83 4.44
CA ILE A 140 -8.54 18.04 5.10
C ILE A 140 -8.41 18.42 6.57
N MET A 141 -7.26 18.14 7.19
CA MET A 141 -6.89 18.65 8.51
C MET A 141 -5.41 19.02 8.49
N ASP A 142 -5.13 20.26 8.86
CA ASP A 142 -3.81 20.82 9.05
C ASP A 142 -3.92 21.76 10.26
N MET A 143 -3.15 21.51 11.29
CA MET A 143 -3.18 22.31 12.51
C MET A 143 -2.37 23.59 12.39
N GLY A 144 -1.47 23.68 11.41
CA GLY A 144 -0.63 24.84 11.17
C GLY A 144 0.09 25.31 12.44
N THR A 145 0.13 26.61 12.64
CA THR A 145 0.61 27.23 13.87
C THR A 145 -0.57 27.43 14.82
N PHE A 146 -0.70 26.60 15.83
CA PHE A 146 -1.81 26.68 16.77
C PHE A 146 -1.33 26.73 18.22
N ARG A 147 -1.92 27.61 19.02
CA ARG A 147 -1.59 27.86 20.44
C ARG A 147 -0.10 28.14 20.69
N GLY A 148 0.55 28.85 19.78
CA GLY A 148 1.96 29.23 19.91
C GLY A 148 2.95 28.10 19.55
N MET A 149 2.44 26.95 19.11
CA MET A 149 3.29 25.88 18.63
C MET A 149 3.56 26.06 17.14
N PRO A 150 4.83 25.89 16.70
CA PRO A 150 5.16 25.93 15.30
C PRO A 150 4.59 24.69 14.58
N GLN A 151 4.31 24.84 13.29
CA GLN A 151 3.77 23.76 12.44
C GLN A 151 4.58 22.48 12.52
N GLU A 152 5.89 22.58 12.63
CA GLU A 152 6.81 21.45 12.65
C GLU A 152 6.59 20.45 13.80
N VAL A 153 5.86 20.85 14.83
CA VAL A 153 5.55 19.98 15.99
C VAL A 153 4.05 20.00 16.34
N ASN A 154 3.23 20.49 15.43
CA ASN A 154 1.79 20.66 15.63
C ASN A 154 1.02 19.86 14.57
N GLY A 155 1.00 18.54 14.71
CA GLY A 155 0.37 17.64 13.76
C GLY A 155 -0.86 16.95 14.30
N CYS A 156 -1.67 16.42 13.38
CA CYS A 156 -2.74 15.47 13.64
C CYS A 156 -2.49 14.15 12.92
N SER A 157 -2.89 13.04 13.52
CA SER A 157 -2.56 11.70 13.06
C SER A 157 -3.69 10.70 13.34
N ASP A 158 -3.55 9.49 12.86
CA ASP A 158 -4.46 8.36 13.09
C ASP A 158 -5.90 8.67 12.68
N PRO A 159 -6.14 9.03 11.40
CA PRO A 159 -7.47 9.41 10.96
C PRO A 159 -8.44 8.23 10.96
N GLY A 160 -9.67 8.51 11.41
CA GLY A 160 -10.82 7.66 11.17
C GLY A 160 -11.85 8.36 10.30
N ILE A 161 -12.64 7.60 9.56
CA ILE A 161 -13.70 8.11 8.71
C ILE A 161 -14.97 7.27 8.86
N ILE A 162 -16.10 7.91 9.03
CA ILE A 162 -17.42 7.29 9.13
C ILE A 162 -18.37 8.01 8.20
N VAL A 163 -19.23 7.27 7.55
CA VAL A 163 -20.35 7.79 6.75
C VAL A 163 -21.64 7.39 7.43
N ASP A 164 -22.46 8.38 7.77
CA ASP A 164 -23.82 8.12 8.26
C ASP A 164 -24.68 7.64 7.07
N PRO A 165 -25.21 6.40 7.11
CA PRO A 165 -26.01 5.88 6.02
C PRO A 165 -27.38 6.55 5.88
N ALA A 166 -27.90 7.19 6.94
CA ALA A 166 -29.21 7.83 6.93
C ALA A 166 -29.15 9.25 6.34
N THR A 167 -28.14 10.01 6.68
CA THR A 167 -27.98 11.42 6.24
C THR A 167 -27.01 11.57 5.09
N GLY A 168 -26.08 10.64 4.91
CA GLY A 168 -24.97 10.72 3.97
C GLY A 168 -23.84 11.64 4.44
N GLU A 169 -23.90 12.14 5.68
CA GLU A 169 -22.84 12.95 6.28
C GLU A 169 -21.57 12.12 6.46
N ILE A 170 -20.43 12.78 6.30
CA ILE A 170 -19.10 12.19 6.41
C ILE A 170 -18.38 12.83 7.58
N PHE A 171 -18.05 12.03 8.58
CA PHE A 171 -17.28 12.44 9.73
C PHE A 171 -15.85 11.94 9.58
N VAL A 172 -14.89 12.87 9.73
CA VAL A 172 -13.46 12.54 9.81
C VAL A 172 -12.96 13.04 11.16
N PHE A 173 -12.23 12.19 11.86
CA PHE A 173 -11.62 12.51 13.14
C PHE A 173 -10.15 12.06 13.12
N ALA A 174 -9.33 12.75 13.90
CA ALA A 174 -7.92 12.44 14.06
C ALA A 174 -7.47 12.74 15.49
N VAL A 175 -6.40 12.12 15.92
CA VAL A 175 -5.72 12.48 17.16
C VAL A 175 -4.88 13.72 16.92
N TRP A 176 -5.01 14.70 17.79
CA TRP A 176 -4.13 15.85 17.85
C TRP A 176 -3.38 15.84 19.18
N MET A 177 -2.08 16.05 19.16
CA MET A 177 -1.27 16.08 20.35
C MET A 177 -0.54 17.42 20.42
N ASN A 178 -0.77 18.08 21.54
CA ASN A 178 -0.13 19.30 21.94
C ASN A 178 0.98 18.92 22.94
N GLY A 179 2.24 19.24 22.67
CA GLY A 179 3.28 18.87 23.50
C GLY A 179 4.42 19.48 23.87
#